data_5629c5b79f63260c5b16f631b341c966
#
_entry.id   5629c5b79f63260c5b16f631b341c966
#
_cell.length_a   1.000
_cell.length_b   1.000
_cell.length_c   1.000
_cell.angle_alpha   90.00
_cell.angle_beta   90.00
_cell.angle_gamma   90.00
#
_symmetry.space_group_name_H-M   'P 1'
#
loop_
_entity.id
_entity.type
_entity.pdbx_description
1 polymer ?
#
loop_
_entity_poly.entity_id
_entity_poly.type
_entity_poly.pdbx_seq_one_letter_code
_entity_poly.pdbx_strand_id
1 'polypeptide(L)'
;MLAVQNIDLFYGAAQALRGVDLSADLGKVTCVLGRNGVGKTSLMEAIIGNEPISQGEIRWEDKDITRLPPYERARLGIAYIPQGREIFPLLSVRENLETAFAGLRRRDRNVPDEVFELFPVLQDMLGRRGGDLSGGQQQQLAIGRALVTRPRLLVLDEPTEGIQPSIIKDIGRAISYLRDKGG
;
A
#
# COMPACT_ATOMS: atom_id res chain seq x y z
N MET A 1 5.10 2.64 15.11
CA MET A 1 4.35 1.39 15.30
C MET A 1 2.89 1.64 14.91
N LEU A 2 2.28 0.73 14.13
CA LEU A 2 0.82 0.68 13.95
C LEU A 2 0.23 -0.15 15.08
N ALA A 3 -0.85 0.36 15.70
CA ALA A 3 -1.63 -0.39 16.68
C ALA A 3 -3.12 -0.32 16.29
N VAL A 4 -3.74 -1.47 16.18
CA VAL A 4 -5.17 -1.67 15.97
C VAL A 4 -5.70 -2.36 17.23
N GLN A 5 -6.71 -1.79 17.87
CA GLN A 5 -7.19 -2.27 19.17
C GLN A 5 -8.69 -2.49 19.14
N ASN A 6 -9.09 -3.74 19.36
CA ASN A 6 -10.46 -4.19 19.53
C ASN A 6 -11.43 -3.60 18.50
N ILE A 7 -11.04 -3.65 17.20
CA ILE A 7 -11.87 -3.04 16.15
C ILE A 7 -12.99 -3.98 15.68
N ASP A 8 -14.16 -3.37 15.50
CA ASP A 8 -15.31 -3.95 14.81
C ASP A 8 -15.58 -3.18 13.51
N LEU A 9 -15.93 -3.90 12.44
CA LEU A 9 -16.31 -3.31 11.17
C LEU A 9 -17.51 -4.05 10.58
N PHE A 10 -18.46 -3.30 10.04
CA PHE A 10 -19.68 -3.82 9.42
C PHE A 10 -19.86 -3.29 8.00
N TYR A 11 -20.33 -4.15 7.10
CA TYR A 11 -20.90 -3.79 5.82
C TYR A 11 -22.42 -3.96 5.92
N GLY A 12 -23.14 -2.87 6.18
CA GLY A 12 -24.56 -2.94 6.52
C GLY A 12 -24.80 -3.78 7.78
N ALA A 13 -25.55 -4.88 7.66
CA ALA A 13 -25.80 -5.79 8.79
C ALA A 13 -24.72 -6.89 8.93
N ALA A 14 -23.81 -7.03 7.96
CA ALA A 14 -22.78 -8.07 8.00
C ALA A 14 -21.55 -7.59 8.75
N GLN A 15 -21.18 -8.28 9.83
CA GLN A 15 -19.96 -7.98 10.57
C GLN A 15 -18.76 -8.64 9.90
N ALA A 16 -17.84 -7.83 9.40
CA ALA A 16 -16.62 -8.29 8.73
C ALA A 16 -15.44 -8.46 9.70
N LEU A 17 -15.33 -7.57 10.70
CA LEU A 17 -14.31 -7.65 11.76
C LEU A 17 -14.98 -7.65 13.12
N ARG A 18 -14.45 -8.46 14.04
CA ARG A 18 -14.97 -8.59 15.40
C ARG A 18 -13.84 -8.60 16.41
N GLY A 19 -13.71 -7.50 17.18
CA GLY A 19 -12.72 -7.37 18.25
C GLY A 19 -11.30 -7.64 17.80
N VAL A 20 -10.91 -7.16 16.60
CA VAL A 20 -9.60 -7.48 16.00
C VAL A 20 -8.52 -6.59 16.61
N ASP A 21 -7.45 -7.24 17.04
CA ASP A 21 -6.21 -6.60 17.50
C ASP A 21 -5.07 -6.91 16.53
N LEU A 22 -4.25 -5.91 16.22
CA LEU A 22 -3.04 -6.04 15.41
C LEU A 22 -1.99 -5.02 15.86
N SER A 23 -0.73 -5.44 15.88
CA SER A 23 0.39 -4.51 15.99
C SER A 23 1.42 -4.75 14.88
N ALA A 24 1.96 -3.67 14.33
CA ALA A 24 3.06 -3.72 13.37
C ALA A 24 4.15 -2.73 13.78
N ASP A 25 5.33 -3.25 14.05
CA ASP A 25 6.48 -2.46 14.45
C ASP A 25 7.17 -1.82 13.24
N LEU A 26 7.81 -0.68 13.46
CA LEU A 26 8.69 -0.05 12.47
C LEU A 26 9.89 -0.96 12.15
N GLY A 27 10.31 -0.97 10.91
CA GLY A 27 11.43 -1.79 10.45
C GLY A 27 11.14 -3.29 10.46
N LYS A 28 9.85 -3.69 10.51
CA LYS A 28 9.45 -5.09 10.47
C LYS A 28 8.38 -5.34 9.41
N VAL A 29 8.32 -6.59 8.96
CA VAL A 29 7.25 -7.08 8.09
C VAL A 29 6.25 -7.84 8.95
N THR A 30 5.00 -7.38 8.95
CA THR A 30 3.88 -8.06 9.63
C THR A 30 2.99 -8.71 8.58
N CYS A 31 2.78 -10.02 8.68
CA CYS A 31 1.92 -10.76 7.75
C CYS A 31 0.58 -11.10 8.39
N VAL A 32 -0.51 -10.75 7.71
CA VAL A 32 -1.87 -11.15 8.08
C VAL A 32 -2.25 -12.38 7.26
N LEU A 33 -2.40 -13.51 7.94
CA LEU A 33 -2.72 -14.79 7.29
C LEU A 33 -4.16 -15.20 7.58
N GLY A 34 -4.81 -15.83 6.61
CA GLY A 34 -6.17 -16.34 6.76
C GLY A 34 -6.77 -16.74 5.42
N ARG A 35 -7.90 -17.48 5.48
CA ARG A 35 -8.66 -17.90 4.29
C ARG A 35 -9.26 -16.66 3.57
N ASN A 36 -9.68 -16.85 2.32
CA ASN A 36 -10.40 -15.81 1.60
C ASN A 36 -11.76 -15.56 2.30
N GLY A 37 -12.18 -14.29 2.33
CA GLY A 37 -13.43 -13.88 2.97
C GLY A 37 -13.42 -13.75 4.50
N VAL A 38 -12.27 -13.92 5.17
CA VAL A 38 -12.19 -13.79 6.64
C VAL A 38 -11.97 -12.35 7.14
N GLY A 39 -11.96 -11.35 6.24
CA GLY A 39 -11.83 -9.94 6.62
C GLY A 39 -10.43 -9.35 6.49
N LYS A 40 -9.46 -10.01 5.81
CA LYS A 40 -8.11 -9.44 5.60
C LYS A 40 -8.15 -8.08 4.88
N THR A 41 -8.83 -8.02 3.72
CA THR A 41 -9.03 -6.78 2.97
C THR A 41 -9.77 -5.73 3.80
N SER A 42 -10.82 -6.13 4.55
CA SER A 42 -11.56 -5.22 5.45
C SER A 42 -10.66 -4.61 6.53
N LEU A 43 -9.71 -5.39 7.06
CA LEU A 43 -8.71 -4.88 8.01
C LEU A 43 -7.78 -3.86 7.34
N MET A 44 -7.29 -4.15 6.12
CA MET A 44 -6.45 -3.21 5.36
C MET A 44 -7.22 -1.92 5.05
N GLU A 45 -8.47 -2.02 4.59
CA GLU A 45 -9.36 -0.88 4.30
C GLU A 45 -9.64 -0.04 5.55
N ALA A 46 -9.82 -0.67 6.73
CA ALA A 46 -9.94 0.03 8.01
C ALA A 46 -8.64 0.79 8.36
N ILE A 47 -7.45 0.16 8.18
CA ILE A 47 -6.15 0.77 8.48
C ILE A 47 -5.88 1.99 7.59
N ILE A 48 -6.28 1.95 6.32
CA ILE A 48 -6.08 3.07 5.39
C ILE A 48 -7.20 4.11 5.46
N GLY A 49 -8.32 3.81 6.13
CA GLY A 49 -9.45 4.72 6.37
C GLY A 49 -10.47 4.79 5.26
N ASN A 50 -10.48 3.84 4.32
CA ASN A 50 -11.54 3.70 3.31
C ASN A 50 -12.84 3.20 3.94
N GLU A 51 -12.72 2.28 4.91
CA GLU A 51 -13.88 1.74 5.64
C GLU A 51 -13.83 2.21 7.10
N PRO A 52 -14.92 2.82 7.60
CA PRO A 52 -15.00 3.25 9.00
C PRO A 52 -15.20 2.06 9.92
N ILE A 53 -14.49 2.04 11.03
CA ILE A 53 -14.76 1.07 12.10
C ILE A 53 -15.92 1.56 12.98
N SER A 54 -16.69 0.63 13.53
CA SER A 54 -17.82 0.92 14.43
C SER A 54 -17.40 0.97 15.89
N GLN A 55 -16.33 0.27 16.26
CA GLN A 55 -15.77 0.21 17.61
C GLN A 55 -14.25 0.04 17.53
N GLY A 56 -13.55 0.40 18.61
CA GLY A 56 -12.11 0.27 18.76
C GLY A 56 -11.33 1.50 18.34
N GLU A 57 -10.03 1.34 18.22
CA GLU A 57 -9.07 2.42 17.93
C GLU A 57 -7.98 1.96 16.97
N ILE A 58 -7.57 2.86 16.09
CA ILE A 58 -6.40 2.67 15.21
C ILE A 58 -5.42 3.81 15.46
N ARG A 59 -4.20 3.47 15.86
CA ARG A 59 -3.11 4.43 16.10
C ARG A 59 -1.95 4.18 15.15
N TRP A 60 -1.43 5.26 14.59
CA TRP A 60 -0.17 5.28 13.87
C TRP A 60 0.85 6.10 14.64
N GLU A 61 1.88 5.44 15.13
CA GLU A 61 2.82 6.00 16.10
C GLU A 61 2.04 6.52 17.34
N ASP A 62 2.20 7.79 17.71
CA ASP A 62 1.52 8.38 18.86
C ASP A 62 0.18 9.04 18.48
N LYS A 63 -0.22 8.97 17.19
CA LYS A 63 -1.42 9.65 16.70
C LYS A 63 -2.58 8.68 16.55
N ASP A 64 -3.73 9.05 17.13
CA ASP A 64 -5.01 8.42 16.81
C ASP A 64 -5.42 8.79 15.37
N ILE A 65 -5.56 7.77 14.53
CA ILE A 65 -5.97 7.92 13.13
C ILE A 65 -7.36 7.33 12.86
N THR A 66 -8.07 6.88 13.89
CA THR A 66 -9.33 6.15 13.79
C THR A 66 -10.33 6.84 12.87
N ARG A 67 -10.47 8.16 12.99
CA ARG A 67 -11.44 8.96 12.23
C ARG A 67 -10.81 9.78 11.11
N LEU A 68 -9.52 9.64 10.86
CA LEU A 68 -8.85 10.37 9.78
C LEU A 68 -9.22 9.77 8.43
N PRO A 69 -9.55 10.60 7.42
CA PRO A 69 -9.80 10.14 6.08
C PRO A 69 -8.51 9.64 5.39
N PRO A 70 -8.60 8.84 4.31
CA PRO A 70 -7.45 8.23 3.65
C PRO A 70 -6.35 9.23 3.25
N TYR A 71 -6.72 10.40 2.73
CA TYR A 71 -5.74 11.40 2.30
C TYR A 71 -4.92 11.98 3.46
N GLU A 72 -5.48 12.08 4.66
CA GLU A 72 -4.72 12.49 5.85
C GLU A 72 -3.78 11.38 6.33
N ARG A 73 -4.23 10.12 6.29
CA ARG A 73 -3.38 8.97 6.61
C ARG A 73 -2.22 8.84 5.61
N ALA A 74 -2.47 9.09 4.32
CA ALA A 74 -1.42 9.15 3.31
C ALA A 74 -0.38 10.24 3.61
N ARG A 75 -0.80 11.42 4.09
CA ARG A 75 0.11 12.49 4.53
C ARG A 75 0.94 12.13 5.77
N LEU A 76 0.50 11.17 6.56
CA LEU A 76 1.25 10.61 7.68
C LEU A 76 2.24 9.51 7.25
N GLY A 77 2.36 9.26 5.94
CA GLY A 77 3.28 8.28 5.38
C GLY A 77 2.73 6.87 5.32
N ILE A 78 1.40 6.68 5.29
CA ILE A 78 0.75 5.38 5.07
C ILE A 78 0.43 5.26 3.59
N ALA A 79 0.97 4.25 2.92
CA ALA A 79 0.64 3.93 1.54
C ALA A 79 -0.05 2.57 1.45
N TYR A 80 -0.89 2.42 0.45
CA TYR A 80 -1.67 1.20 0.22
C TYR A 80 -1.57 0.72 -1.22
N ILE A 81 -1.45 -0.58 -1.36
CA ILE A 81 -1.52 -1.27 -2.64
C ILE A 81 -2.65 -2.29 -2.54
N PRO A 82 -3.81 -2.02 -3.16
CA PRO A 82 -4.97 -2.89 -3.12
C PRO A 82 -4.77 -4.15 -3.95
N GLN A 83 -5.61 -5.15 -3.70
CA GLN A 83 -5.80 -6.25 -4.61
C GLN A 83 -6.22 -5.69 -5.99
N GLY A 84 -5.67 -6.23 -7.08
CA GLY A 84 -5.98 -5.77 -8.44
C GLY A 84 -5.13 -4.62 -8.98
N ARG A 85 -4.11 -4.15 -8.20
CA ARG A 85 -3.06 -3.20 -8.63
C ARG A 85 -3.51 -1.75 -8.80
N GLU A 86 -4.72 -1.50 -9.29
CA GLU A 86 -5.34 -0.17 -9.51
C GLU A 86 -4.42 0.86 -10.21
N ILE A 87 -3.75 0.43 -11.27
CA ILE A 87 -2.98 1.33 -12.13
C ILE A 87 -3.94 2.08 -13.07
N PHE A 88 -3.51 3.22 -13.61
CA PHE A 88 -4.22 3.96 -14.63
C PHE A 88 -3.82 3.43 -16.02
N PRO A 89 -4.65 2.60 -16.67
CA PRO A 89 -4.24 1.88 -17.88
C PRO A 89 -3.99 2.78 -19.08
N LEU A 90 -4.63 3.93 -19.16
CA LEU A 90 -4.48 4.89 -20.27
C LEU A 90 -3.30 5.86 -20.07
N LEU A 91 -2.83 6.02 -18.84
CA LEU A 91 -1.64 6.83 -18.56
C LEU A 91 -0.37 6.04 -18.83
N SER A 92 0.69 6.74 -19.22
CA SER A 92 2.04 6.17 -19.32
C SER A 92 2.56 5.72 -17.94
N VAL A 93 3.63 4.91 -17.92
CA VAL A 93 4.32 4.53 -16.68
C VAL A 93 4.76 5.78 -15.91
N ARG A 94 5.35 6.77 -16.59
CA ARG A 94 5.73 8.06 -15.99
C ARG A 94 4.54 8.74 -15.33
N GLU A 95 3.46 8.95 -16.07
CA GLU A 95 2.26 9.63 -15.55
C GLU A 95 1.63 8.86 -14.39
N ASN A 96 1.61 7.52 -14.43
CA ASN A 96 1.17 6.71 -13.30
C ASN A 96 2.01 6.99 -12.04
N LEU A 97 3.34 7.05 -12.14
CA LEU A 97 4.21 7.38 -11.00
C LEU A 97 3.96 8.81 -10.51
N GLU A 98 3.76 9.75 -11.43
CA GLU A 98 3.53 11.17 -11.13
C GLU A 98 2.17 11.45 -10.47
N THR A 99 1.17 10.54 -10.59
CA THR A 99 -0.10 10.68 -9.84
C THR A 99 0.12 10.74 -8.33
N ALA A 100 1.17 10.09 -7.82
CA ALA A 100 1.55 10.12 -6.42
C ALA A 100 1.99 11.51 -5.92
N PHE A 101 2.33 12.44 -6.83
CA PHE A 101 2.72 13.80 -6.47
C PHE A 101 1.59 14.63 -5.87
N ALA A 102 0.32 14.22 -6.05
CA ALA A 102 -0.83 14.95 -5.52
C ALA A 102 -0.77 15.13 -4.00
N GLY A 103 -0.24 14.14 -3.26
CA GLY A 103 -0.06 14.18 -1.81
C GLY A 103 1.23 14.85 -1.34
N LEU A 104 2.17 15.18 -2.26
CA LEU A 104 3.51 15.66 -1.92
C LEU A 104 3.64 17.18 -2.02
N ARG A 105 4.52 17.75 -1.19
CA ARG A 105 4.92 19.15 -1.31
C ARG A 105 5.64 19.36 -2.65
N ARG A 106 5.51 20.54 -3.24
CA ARG A 106 6.09 20.84 -4.56
C ARG A 106 7.58 20.49 -4.69
N ARG A 107 8.36 20.70 -3.63
CA ARG A 107 9.81 20.40 -3.59
C ARG A 107 10.12 18.88 -3.60
N ASP A 108 9.16 18.06 -3.18
CA ASP A 108 9.31 16.61 -3.02
C ASP A 108 8.74 15.84 -4.23
N ARG A 109 8.23 16.55 -5.24
CA ARG A 109 7.61 16.00 -6.45
C ARG A 109 8.65 15.53 -7.45
N ASN A 110 9.26 14.40 -7.15
CA ASN A 110 10.13 13.68 -8.05
C ASN A 110 9.96 12.18 -7.81
N VAL A 111 10.16 11.39 -8.85
CA VAL A 111 10.25 9.94 -8.71
C VAL A 111 11.63 9.63 -8.13
N PRO A 112 11.73 9.01 -6.96
CA PRO A 112 13.02 8.64 -6.38
C PRO A 112 13.77 7.64 -7.26
N ASP A 113 15.08 7.75 -7.35
CA ASP A 113 15.94 6.83 -8.14
C ASP A 113 15.79 5.38 -7.66
N GLU A 114 15.53 5.18 -6.38
CA GLU A 114 15.30 3.87 -5.77
C GLU A 114 14.12 3.11 -6.40
N VAL A 115 13.13 3.80 -6.96
CA VAL A 115 12.02 3.16 -7.68
C VAL A 115 12.55 2.43 -8.92
N PHE A 116 13.50 3.03 -9.62
CA PHE A 116 14.12 2.45 -10.82
C PHE A 116 15.23 1.45 -10.48
N GLU A 117 15.92 1.62 -9.36
CA GLU A 117 16.86 0.62 -8.84
C GLU A 117 16.15 -0.69 -8.46
N LEU A 118 14.97 -0.59 -7.83
CA LEU A 118 14.15 -1.75 -7.46
C LEU A 118 13.45 -2.37 -8.66
N PHE A 119 12.98 -1.55 -9.59
CA PHE A 119 12.22 -1.94 -10.77
C PHE A 119 12.78 -1.32 -12.06
N PRO A 120 13.95 -1.76 -12.56
CA PRO A 120 14.60 -1.18 -13.74
C PRO A 120 13.70 -1.17 -14.99
N VAL A 121 12.83 -2.16 -15.11
CA VAL A 121 11.88 -2.27 -16.22
C VAL A 121 10.95 -1.06 -16.34
N LEU A 122 10.65 -0.37 -15.25
CA LEU A 122 9.80 0.83 -15.26
C LEU A 122 10.54 2.00 -15.92
N GLN A 123 11.86 2.10 -15.74
CA GLN A 123 12.68 3.12 -16.39
C GLN A 123 12.70 2.92 -17.90
N ASP A 124 12.87 1.68 -18.35
CA ASP A 124 12.90 1.33 -19.78
C ASP A 124 11.54 1.59 -20.46
N MET A 125 10.46 1.58 -19.69
CA MET A 125 9.08 1.66 -20.19
C MET A 125 8.35 2.98 -19.83
N LEU A 126 9.05 4.03 -19.44
CA LEU A 126 8.46 5.29 -18.96
C LEU A 126 7.40 5.90 -19.88
N GLY A 127 7.57 5.76 -21.19
CA GLY A 127 6.62 6.27 -22.19
C GLY A 127 5.48 5.29 -22.55
N ARG A 128 5.52 4.04 -22.04
CA ARG A 128 4.54 3.01 -22.39
C ARG A 128 3.29 3.18 -21.53
N ARG A 129 2.12 2.87 -22.09
CA ARG A 129 0.85 2.89 -21.31
C ARG A 129 0.84 1.80 -20.26
N GLY A 130 0.30 2.11 -19.09
CA GLY A 130 0.16 1.14 -17.99
C GLY A 130 -0.64 -0.11 -18.40
N GLY A 131 -1.67 0.05 -19.22
CA GLY A 131 -2.48 -1.06 -19.72
C GLY A 131 -1.74 -2.04 -20.65
N ASP A 132 -0.62 -1.60 -21.29
CA ASP A 132 0.17 -2.44 -22.18
C ASP A 132 1.26 -3.24 -21.45
N LEU A 133 1.36 -3.07 -20.13
CA LEU A 133 2.28 -3.81 -19.28
C LEU A 133 1.76 -5.21 -18.96
N SER A 134 2.67 -6.18 -18.78
CA SER A 134 2.31 -7.47 -18.21
C SER A 134 1.78 -7.31 -16.78
N GLY A 135 1.01 -8.30 -16.29
CA GLY A 135 0.48 -8.26 -14.93
C GLY A 135 1.55 -8.06 -13.85
N GLY A 136 2.73 -8.67 -14.01
CA GLY A 136 3.85 -8.47 -13.09
C GLY A 136 4.43 -7.06 -13.16
N GLN A 137 4.56 -6.49 -14.35
CA GLN A 137 5.02 -5.11 -14.55
C GLN A 137 4.02 -4.09 -13.99
N GLN A 138 2.71 -4.35 -14.13
CA GLN A 138 1.67 -3.53 -13.50
C GLN A 138 1.77 -3.55 -11.97
N GLN A 139 2.11 -4.70 -11.38
CA GLN A 139 2.35 -4.81 -9.94
C GLN A 139 3.59 -4.02 -9.51
N GLN A 140 4.68 -4.12 -10.28
CA GLN A 140 5.87 -3.30 -10.04
C GLN A 140 5.55 -1.80 -10.14
N LEU A 141 4.71 -1.40 -11.12
CA LEU A 141 4.25 -0.02 -11.27
C LEU A 141 3.41 0.44 -10.07
N ALA A 142 2.48 -0.38 -9.59
CA ALA A 142 1.66 -0.07 -8.41
C ALA A 142 2.54 0.13 -7.16
N ILE A 143 3.51 -0.75 -6.95
CA ILE A 143 4.47 -0.62 -5.84
C ILE A 143 5.36 0.61 -6.03
N GLY A 144 5.91 0.81 -7.23
CA GLY A 144 6.71 1.99 -7.56
C GLY A 144 5.97 3.29 -7.29
N ARG A 145 4.69 3.38 -7.68
CA ARG A 145 3.82 4.53 -7.38
C ARG A 145 3.67 4.78 -5.88
N ALA A 146 3.50 3.73 -5.08
CA ALA A 146 3.44 3.86 -3.64
C ALA A 146 4.78 4.36 -3.06
N LEU A 147 5.92 3.85 -3.56
CA LEU A 147 7.26 4.25 -3.13
C LEU A 147 7.59 5.72 -3.44
N VAL A 148 6.99 6.31 -4.47
CA VAL A 148 7.14 7.75 -4.77
C VAL A 148 6.74 8.61 -3.58
N THR A 149 5.77 8.20 -2.77
CA THR A 149 5.34 8.93 -1.57
C THR A 149 6.31 8.81 -0.40
N ARG A 150 7.37 8.00 -0.51
CA ARG A 150 8.33 7.68 0.56
C ARG A 150 7.60 7.23 1.84
N PRO A 151 6.81 6.15 1.77
CA PRO A 151 5.96 5.73 2.87
C PRO A 151 6.78 5.23 4.05
N ARG A 152 6.21 5.41 5.25
CA ARG A 152 6.73 4.86 6.51
C ARG A 152 5.97 3.60 6.93
N LEU A 153 4.80 3.38 6.36
CA LEU A 153 4.02 2.16 6.44
C LEU A 153 3.50 1.83 5.04
N LEU A 154 3.80 0.64 4.55
CA LEU A 154 3.26 0.12 3.31
C LEU A 154 2.30 -1.03 3.62
N VAL A 155 1.03 -0.83 3.30
CA VAL A 155 -0.02 -1.85 3.40
C VAL A 155 -0.19 -2.49 2.04
N LEU A 156 -0.12 -3.83 1.99
CA LEU A 156 -0.19 -4.63 0.76
C LEU A 156 -1.31 -5.66 0.89
N ASP A 157 -2.26 -5.66 -0.02
CA ASP A 157 -3.32 -6.67 -0.08
C ASP A 157 -3.06 -7.63 -1.24
N GLU A 158 -2.77 -8.88 -0.89
CA GLU A 158 -2.45 -9.98 -1.83
C GLU A 158 -1.44 -9.62 -2.95
N PRO A 159 -0.26 -9.04 -2.63
CA PRO A 159 0.63 -8.42 -3.62
C PRO A 159 1.25 -9.41 -4.61
N THR A 160 1.10 -10.71 -4.38
CA THR A 160 1.70 -11.77 -5.20
C THR A 160 0.68 -12.59 -5.96
N GLU A 161 -0.61 -12.27 -5.86
CA GLU A 161 -1.67 -13.01 -6.53
C GLU A 161 -1.54 -12.92 -8.05
N GLY A 162 -1.53 -14.07 -8.74
CA GLY A 162 -1.41 -14.14 -10.21
C GLY A 162 -0.09 -13.62 -10.77
N ILE A 163 0.97 -13.57 -9.96
CA ILE A 163 2.28 -13.03 -10.32
C ILE A 163 3.30 -14.16 -10.53
N GLN A 164 4.16 -14.01 -11.54
CA GLN A 164 5.24 -14.95 -11.82
C GLN A 164 6.31 -14.94 -10.72
N PRO A 165 6.97 -16.08 -10.41
CA PRO A 165 7.95 -16.19 -9.33
C PRO A 165 9.11 -15.19 -9.40
N SER A 166 9.54 -14.79 -10.62
CA SER A 166 10.61 -13.81 -10.82
C SER A 166 10.22 -12.44 -10.27
N ILE A 167 8.97 -12.01 -10.50
CA ILE A 167 8.44 -10.73 -10.04
C ILE A 167 8.19 -10.75 -8.52
N ILE A 168 7.80 -11.90 -7.96
CA ILE A 168 7.65 -12.05 -6.50
C ILE A 168 8.98 -11.74 -5.78
N LYS A 169 10.12 -12.13 -6.37
CA LYS A 169 11.45 -11.79 -5.82
C LYS A 169 11.70 -10.29 -5.84
N ASP A 170 11.27 -9.59 -6.89
CA ASP A 170 11.43 -8.14 -6.99
C ASP A 170 10.57 -7.41 -5.96
N ILE A 171 9.33 -7.87 -5.76
CA ILE A 171 8.44 -7.39 -4.69
C ILE A 171 9.09 -7.62 -3.32
N GLY A 172 9.64 -8.80 -3.07
CA GLY A 172 10.35 -9.14 -1.84
C GLY A 172 11.55 -8.21 -1.59
N ARG A 173 12.30 -7.83 -2.64
CA ARG A 173 13.40 -6.85 -2.55
C ARG A 173 12.88 -5.46 -2.15
N ALA A 174 11.78 -5.01 -2.74
CA ALA A 174 11.17 -3.73 -2.40
C ALA A 174 10.69 -3.68 -0.95
N ILE A 175 10.06 -4.76 -0.46
CA ILE A 175 9.64 -4.88 0.94
C ILE A 175 10.86 -4.85 1.88
N SER A 176 11.91 -5.61 1.56
CA SER A 176 13.16 -5.63 2.34
C SER A 176 13.83 -4.25 2.38
N TYR A 177 13.87 -3.56 1.24
CA TYR A 177 14.40 -2.20 1.15
C TYR A 177 13.67 -1.22 2.07
N LEU A 178 12.33 -1.24 2.09
CA LEU A 178 11.54 -0.39 2.99
C LEU A 178 11.80 -0.73 4.45
N ARG A 179 11.77 -2.03 4.81
CA ARG A 179 12.09 -2.49 6.16
C ARG A 179 13.45 -1.96 6.63
N ASP A 180 14.48 -2.07 5.80
CA ASP A 180 15.86 -1.69 6.14
C ASP A 180 16.03 -0.16 6.24
N LYS A 181 15.16 0.62 5.60
CA LYS A 181 15.07 2.08 5.78
C LYS A 181 14.25 2.50 7.02
N GLY A 182 13.71 1.57 7.79
CA GLY A 182 12.94 1.83 9.01
C GLY A 182 11.47 2.18 8.75
N GLY A 183 10.94 1.76 7.61
CA GLY A 183 9.51 1.84 7.25
C GLY A 183 8.73 0.60 7.69
#